data_9fd675ed2955507402a17ef5327ed078
#
_entry.id   9fd675ed2955507402a17ef5327ed078
#
_cell.length_a   1.000
_cell.length_b   1.000
_cell.length_c   1.000
_cell.angle_alpha   90.00
_cell.angle_beta   90.00
_cell.angle_gamma   90.00
#
_symmetry.space_group_name_H-M   'P 1'
#
loop_
_entity.id
_entity.type
_entity.pdbx_description
1 polymer ?
#
loop_
_entity_poly.entity_id
_entity_poly.type
_entity_poly.pdbx_seq_one_letter_code
_entity_poly.pdbx_strand_id
1 'polypeptide(L)'
;MTERIYNFSAGPAVIPVPVLEQARDEMLSLPGVGMSVMEISHRSKTFDEIIQGAESGLRELLGIPKDYVVLFLQGGASLQFTMVPMNFLSLDGSADYIVTGSWGKKAVKEAKNFGGVDMAANMADGGFTRVPSQEELQLNPSAAYVHMTSNETIEGVEFKTEPEVGDVPLVADMSSNILSKPIPVEKYGVIYAGAQKNMGPSGVTVVIMREDLLPRVRQGVPTMLDYNTHAKNKSLYNTPNTWGIYILNLVCKWLKDKGGLAGMQAENEAKAQLIYDAIDATDFYRGHADPDSRSAMNVTFRLPSEDLEKKFASEATAAKLDGLKGHRSVGGIRASIYNAFPKEGCEALVQFMREFEQKNG
;
A
#
# COMPACT_ATOMS: atom_id res chain seq x y z
N MET A 1 12.74 -14.73 -24.48
CA MET A 1 12.09 -14.07 -23.31
C MET A 1 12.63 -14.74 -22.05
N THR A 2 13.00 -13.97 -21.04
CA THR A 2 13.45 -14.52 -19.74
C THR A 2 12.23 -15.14 -19.06
N GLU A 3 12.33 -16.43 -18.69
CA GLU A 3 11.27 -17.11 -17.95
C GLU A 3 11.10 -16.44 -16.56
N ARG A 4 9.88 -16.05 -16.21
CA ARG A 4 9.56 -15.45 -14.92
C ARG A 4 8.60 -16.36 -14.16
N ILE A 5 8.83 -16.52 -12.86
CA ILE A 5 7.89 -17.21 -11.96
C ILE A 5 6.78 -16.25 -11.52
N TYR A 6 5.67 -16.80 -11.06
CA TYR A 6 4.61 -16.01 -10.43
C TYR A 6 4.98 -15.69 -8.98
N ASN A 7 5.29 -14.42 -8.72
CA ASN A 7 5.72 -13.94 -7.41
C ASN A 7 4.55 -13.30 -6.64
N PHE A 8 4.01 -14.00 -5.67
CA PHE A 8 2.92 -13.56 -4.78
C PHE A 8 3.40 -12.82 -3.53
N SER A 9 4.66 -12.38 -3.48
CA SER A 9 5.22 -11.69 -2.32
C SER A 9 4.46 -10.41 -2.00
N ALA A 10 4.25 -10.17 -0.70
CA ALA A 10 3.51 -9.01 -0.22
C ALA A 10 4.29 -7.68 -0.27
N GLY A 11 5.58 -7.74 -0.49
CA GLY A 11 6.45 -6.58 -0.66
C GLY A 11 7.91 -6.85 -0.24
N PRO A 12 8.90 -6.45 -1.07
CA PRO A 12 8.71 -5.90 -2.42
C PRO A 12 7.91 -6.80 -3.34
N ALA A 13 7.02 -6.20 -4.13
CA ALA A 13 6.09 -6.92 -4.99
C ALA A 13 6.49 -6.85 -6.47
N VAL A 14 5.67 -7.45 -7.32
CA VAL A 14 5.84 -7.46 -8.78
C VAL A 14 5.81 -6.03 -9.33
N ILE A 15 6.73 -5.72 -10.22
CA ILE A 15 6.73 -4.48 -11.02
C ILE A 15 6.28 -4.85 -12.44
N PRO A 16 5.53 -3.99 -13.16
CA PRO A 16 5.09 -4.28 -14.52
C PRO A 16 6.27 -4.60 -15.44
N VAL A 17 6.18 -5.67 -16.23
CA VAL A 17 7.27 -6.10 -17.11
C VAL A 17 7.69 -4.99 -18.07
N PRO A 18 6.77 -4.26 -18.75
CA PRO A 18 7.17 -3.15 -19.63
C PRO A 18 7.97 -2.07 -18.90
N VAL A 19 7.66 -1.78 -17.64
CA VAL A 19 8.42 -0.83 -16.81
C VAL A 19 9.84 -1.34 -16.55
N LEU A 20 9.98 -2.64 -16.21
CA LEU A 20 11.32 -3.24 -16.00
C LEU A 20 12.14 -3.29 -17.27
N GLU A 21 11.52 -3.55 -18.43
CA GLU A 21 12.19 -3.56 -19.73
C GLU A 21 12.70 -2.17 -20.08
N GLN A 22 11.86 -1.15 -19.97
CA GLN A 22 12.27 0.23 -20.21
C GLN A 22 13.38 0.65 -19.23
N ALA A 23 13.23 0.36 -17.96
CA ALA A 23 14.23 0.68 -16.94
C ALA A 23 15.59 -0.02 -17.20
N ARG A 24 15.56 -1.28 -17.67
CA ARG A 24 16.77 -2.00 -18.09
C ARG A 24 17.45 -1.31 -19.27
N ASP A 25 16.69 -0.95 -20.28
CA ASP A 25 17.22 -0.37 -21.53
C ASP A 25 17.78 1.04 -21.28
N GLU A 26 17.20 1.79 -20.35
CA GLU A 26 17.63 3.14 -19.97
C GLU A 26 18.61 3.16 -18.77
N MET A 27 18.96 2.01 -18.20
CA MET A 27 19.76 1.93 -16.96
C MET A 27 21.15 2.53 -17.12
N LEU A 28 21.83 2.28 -18.21
CA LEU A 28 23.19 2.80 -18.47
C LEU A 28 23.16 4.23 -19.01
N SER A 29 22.13 4.58 -19.75
CA SER A 29 22.05 5.86 -20.44
C SER A 29 20.61 6.25 -20.72
N LEU A 30 20.10 7.24 -20.00
CA LEU A 30 18.79 7.82 -20.28
C LEU A 30 18.83 8.51 -21.66
N PRO A 31 17.86 8.24 -22.56
CA PRO A 31 17.82 8.83 -23.89
C PRO A 31 17.88 10.36 -23.87
N GLY A 32 18.76 10.92 -24.70
CA GLY A 32 18.98 12.36 -24.79
C GLY A 32 19.83 12.98 -23.66
N VAL A 33 20.25 12.18 -22.67
CA VAL A 33 21.05 12.65 -21.52
C VAL A 33 22.46 12.07 -21.52
N GLY A 34 22.62 10.79 -21.89
CA GLY A 34 23.92 10.16 -22.00
C GLY A 34 24.52 9.66 -20.67
N MET A 35 23.71 9.60 -19.59
CA MET A 35 24.10 9.03 -18.29
C MET A 35 22.91 8.33 -17.63
N SER A 36 23.20 7.46 -16.67
CA SER A 36 22.17 6.76 -15.88
C SER A 36 21.36 7.73 -15.02
N VAL A 37 20.06 7.44 -14.79
CA VAL A 37 19.24 8.17 -13.82
C VAL A 37 19.87 8.16 -12.43
N MET A 38 20.61 7.09 -12.07
CA MET A 38 21.29 6.98 -10.78
C MET A 38 22.48 7.95 -10.62
N GLU A 39 23.02 8.48 -11.72
CA GLU A 39 24.17 9.40 -11.75
C GLU A 39 23.74 10.86 -11.94
N ILE A 40 22.50 11.10 -12.40
CA ILE A 40 21.99 12.44 -12.67
C ILE A 40 21.82 13.21 -11.35
N SER A 41 22.34 14.45 -11.31
CA SER A 41 22.09 15.34 -10.18
C SER A 41 20.58 15.54 -9.97
N HIS A 42 20.11 15.33 -8.75
CA HIS A 42 18.72 15.60 -8.35
C HIS A 42 18.32 17.09 -8.48
N ARG A 43 19.28 17.98 -8.71
CA ARG A 43 19.07 19.43 -8.97
C ARG A 43 19.10 19.78 -10.45
N SER A 44 19.27 18.79 -11.34
CA SER A 44 19.26 19.02 -12.78
C SER A 44 17.84 19.17 -13.31
N LYS A 45 17.71 19.84 -14.47
CA LYS A 45 16.43 19.94 -15.18
C LYS A 45 15.88 18.56 -15.55
N THR A 46 16.74 17.62 -15.91
CA THR A 46 16.35 16.24 -16.25
C THR A 46 15.67 15.54 -15.08
N PHE A 47 16.23 15.66 -13.87
CA PHE A 47 15.59 15.04 -12.71
C PHE A 47 14.33 15.79 -12.27
N ASP A 48 14.32 17.11 -12.42
CA ASP A 48 13.10 17.91 -12.18
C ASP A 48 11.94 17.44 -13.08
N GLU A 49 12.19 17.17 -14.35
CA GLU A 49 11.20 16.59 -15.27
C GLU A 49 10.73 15.19 -14.83
N ILE A 50 11.60 14.37 -14.28
CA ILE A 50 11.26 13.02 -13.76
C ILE A 50 10.35 13.12 -12.54
N ILE A 51 10.72 13.92 -11.54
CA ILE A 51 9.94 14.03 -10.30
C ILE A 51 8.59 14.74 -10.54
N GLN A 52 8.56 15.76 -11.39
CA GLN A 52 7.32 16.42 -11.80
C GLN A 52 6.43 15.46 -12.60
N GLY A 53 7.00 14.61 -13.46
CA GLY A 53 6.27 13.57 -14.17
C GLY A 53 5.64 12.54 -13.22
N ALA A 54 6.36 12.14 -12.17
CA ALA A 54 5.83 11.27 -11.13
C ALA A 54 4.69 11.92 -10.34
N GLU A 55 4.87 13.18 -9.93
CA GLU A 55 3.83 13.95 -9.23
C GLU A 55 2.59 14.14 -10.09
N SER A 56 2.76 14.59 -11.34
CA SER A 56 1.65 14.80 -12.28
C SER A 56 0.91 13.50 -12.56
N GLY A 57 1.65 12.38 -12.70
CA GLY A 57 1.07 11.06 -12.88
C GLY A 57 0.17 10.63 -11.71
N LEU A 58 0.63 10.84 -10.46
CA LEU A 58 -0.16 10.58 -9.26
C LEU A 58 -1.39 11.50 -9.19
N ARG A 59 -1.21 12.80 -9.46
CA ARG A 59 -2.30 13.77 -9.44
C ARG A 59 -3.40 13.42 -10.45
N GLU A 60 -3.02 13.05 -11.66
CA GLU A 60 -3.96 12.67 -12.71
C GLU A 60 -4.70 11.37 -12.38
N LEU A 61 -3.96 10.32 -11.94
CA LEU A 61 -4.55 9.02 -11.63
C LEU A 61 -5.51 9.06 -10.44
N LEU A 62 -5.14 9.76 -9.37
CA LEU A 62 -5.91 9.84 -8.13
C LEU A 62 -6.89 11.03 -8.08
N GLY A 63 -6.84 11.94 -9.05
CA GLY A 63 -7.64 13.17 -8.98
C GLY A 63 -7.23 14.10 -7.84
N ILE A 64 -5.93 14.17 -7.49
CA ILE A 64 -5.46 14.94 -6.32
C ILE A 64 -5.76 16.44 -6.51
N PRO A 65 -6.52 17.08 -5.61
CA PRO A 65 -6.82 18.50 -5.69
C PRO A 65 -5.56 19.38 -5.63
N LYS A 66 -5.68 20.63 -6.08
CA LYS A 66 -4.54 21.57 -6.15
C LYS A 66 -4.02 22.02 -4.78
N ASP A 67 -4.88 21.99 -3.78
CA ASP A 67 -4.62 22.34 -2.37
C ASP A 67 -4.03 21.16 -1.57
N TYR A 68 -3.43 20.18 -2.27
CA TYR A 68 -2.65 19.10 -1.68
C TYR A 68 -1.20 19.16 -2.13
N VAL A 69 -0.28 18.88 -1.22
CA VAL A 69 1.12 18.59 -1.56
C VAL A 69 1.30 17.10 -1.80
N VAL A 70 2.18 16.76 -2.74
CA VAL A 70 2.65 15.39 -2.98
C VAL A 70 4.14 15.33 -2.66
N LEU A 71 4.51 14.48 -1.71
CA LEU A 71 5.88 14.37 -1.22
C LEU A 71 6.45 12.98 -1.53
N PHE A 72 7.72 12.96 -1.92
CA PHE A 72 8.51 11.75 -2.14
C PHE A 72 9.56 11.64 -1.03
N LEU A 73 9.26 10.81 -0.03
CA LEU A 73 10.06 10.64 1.16
C LEU A 73 10.75 9.27 1.17
N GLN A 74 11.50 9.00 2.23
CA GLN A 74 12.16 7.73 2.50
C GLN A 74 11.59 7.09 3.78
N GLY A 75 12.05 5.89 4.14
CA GLY A 75 11.69 5.24 5.40
C GLY A 75 10.43 4.37 5.38
N GLY A 76 9.70 4.33 4.27
CA GLY A 76 8.47 3.53 4.13
C GLY A 76 7.33 4.00 5.04
N ALA A 77 6.23 3.27 5.05
CA ALA A 77 5.10 3.52 5.95
C ALA A 77 5.51 3.44 7.41
N SER A 78 6.50 2.62 7.74
CA SER A 78 6.98 2.49 9.12
C SER A 78 7.53 3.80 9.69
N LEU A 79 8.19 4.63 8.87
CA LEU A 79 8.60 5.97 9.30
C LEU A 79 7.39 6.91 9.42
N GLN A 80 6.36 6.74 8.59
CA GLN A 80 5.15 7.55 8.67
C GLN A 80 4.34 7.28 9.95
N PHE A 81 4.40 6.05 10.50
CA PHE A 81 3.82 5.75 11.82
C PHE A 81 4.39 6.64 12.93
N THR A 82 5.64 7.07 12.78
CA THR A 82 6.31 8.02 13.67
C THR A 82 6.12 9.48 13.23
N MET A 83 6.26 9.78 11.94
CA MET A 83 6.20 11.15 11.43
C MET A 83 4.83 11.78 11.61
N VAL A 84 3.74 11.06 11.35
CA VAL A 84 2.37 11.59 11.51
C VAL A 84 2.14 12.08 12.95
N PRO A 85 2.28 11.25 13.99
CA PRO A 85 2.08 11.74 15.36
C PRO A 85 3.15 12.76 15.78
N MET A 86 4.39 12.65 15.33
CA MET A 86 5.44 13.64 15.64
C MET A 86 5.07 15.03 15.12
N ASN A 87 4.44 15.13 13.95
CA ASN A 87 4.07 16.40 13.34
C ASN A 87 2.73 16.95 13.87
N PHE A 88 1.76 16.10 14.20
CA PHE A 88 0.39 16.55 14.45
C PHE A 88 -0.14 16.30 15.87
N LEU A 89 0.47 15.37 16.64
CA LEU A 89 -0.02 15.02 17.96
C LEU A 89 0.78 15.72 19.06
N SER A 90 0.11 16.58 19.85
CA SER A 90 0.71 17.21 21.03
C SER A 90 0.65 16.27 22.25
N LEU A 91 1.52 16.52 23.24
CA LEU A 91 1.55 15.72 24.48
C LEU A 91 0.21 15.74 25.23
N ASP A 92 -0.51 16.88 25.15
CA ASP A 92 -1.80 17.08 25.82
C ASP A 92 -3.00 16.74 24.90
N GLY A 93 -2.72 16.36 23.64
CA GLY A 93 -3.73 16.00 22.66
C GLY A 93 -3.92 14.50 22.54
N SER A 94 -4.97 14.10 21.82
CA SER A 94 -5.20 12.71 21.44
C SER A 94 -5.44 12.57 19.93
N ALA A 95 -5.27 11.35 19.44
CA ALA A 95 -5.62 10.95 18.10
C ALA A 95 -6.39 9.64 18.13
N ASP A 96 -7.36 9.51 17.24
CA ASP A 96 -8.19 8.32 17.10
C ASP A 96 -7.57 7.32 16.13
N TYR A 97 -7.67 6.05 16.46
CA TYR A 97 -7.19 4.96 15.62
C TYR A 97 -8.27 3.91 15.37
N ILE A 98 -8.50 3.61 14.09
CA ILE A 98 -9.33 2.48 13.66
C ILE A 98 -8.39 1.31 13.36
N VAL A 99 -8.39 0.31 14.25
CA VAL A 99 -7.42 -0.80 14.20
C VAL A 99 -8.09 -2.05 13.65
N THR A 100 -7.76 -2.38 12.41
CA THR A 100 -8.32 -3.52 11.66
C THR A 100 -7.31 -4.62 11.41
N GLY A 101 -6.07 -4.47 11.89
CA GLY A 101 -5.04 -5.47 11.72
C GLY A 101 -3.69 -5.11 12.33
N SER A 102 -2.68 -5.83 11.89
CA SER A 102 -1.32 -5.76 12.43
C SER A 102 -0.61 -4.44 12.13
N TRP A 103 -0.89 -3.80 10.99
CA TRP A 103 -0.28 -2.52 10.64
C TRP A 103 -0.88 -1.38 11.45
N GLY A 104 -2.20 -1.34 11.61
CA GLY A 104 -2.87 -0.40 12.50
C GLY A 104 -2.35 -0.49 13.94
N LYS A 105 -2.13 -1.71 14.46
CA LYS A 105 -1.51 -1.91 15.80
C LYS A 105 -0.11 -1.32 15.89
N LYS A 106 0.71 -1.43 14.86
CA LYS A 106 2.06 -0.84 14.84
C LYS A 106 1.99 0.69 14.80
N ALA A 107 1.08 1.27 14.02
CA ALA A 107 0.86 2.71 13.99
C ALA A 107 0.47 3.25 15.38
N VAL A 108 -0.46 2.59 16.07
CA VAL A 108 -0.83 2.90 17.46
C VAL A 108 0.38 2.86 18.40
N LYS A 109 1.21 1.83 18.29
CA LYS A 109 2.40 1.69 19.14
C LYS A 109 3.34 2.88 19.02
N GLU A 110 3.58 3.35 17.80
CA GLU A 110 4.45 4.52 17.56
C GLU A 110 3.79 5.82 18.03
N ALA A 111 2.49 6.02 17.79
CA ALA A 111 1.77 7.23 18.19
C ALA A 111 1.77 7.47 19.70
N LYS A 112 1.71 6.42 20.50
CA LYS A 112 1.76 6.49 21.97
C LYS A 112 3.03 7.15 22.54
N ASN A 113 4.06 7.29 21.73
CA ASN A 113 5.29 8.02 22.12
C ASN A 113 5.11 9.55 22.06
N PHE A 114 4.01 10.06 21.47
CA PHE A 114 3.83 11.48 21.15
C PHE A 114 2.63 12.13 21.86
N GLY A 115 1.62 11.35 22.26
CA GLY A 115 0.43 11.88 22.92
C GLY A 115 -0.60 10.80 23.25
N GLY A 116 -1.82 11.21 23.59
CA GLY A 116 -2.95 10.33 23.83
C GLY A 116 -3.36 9.57 22.55
N VAL A 117 -3.74 8.32 22.70
CA VAL A 117 -4.24 7.48 21.60
C VAL A 117 -5.52 6.81 22.03
N ASP A 118 -6.61 7.15 21.36
CA ASP A 118 -7.93 6.58 21.58
C ASP A 118 -8.23 5.54 20.49
N MET A 119 -8.85 4.43 20.88
CA MET A 119 -9.28 3.40 19.93
C MET A 119 -10.67 3.71 19.45
N ALA A 120 -10.82 4.40 18.31
CA ALA A 120 -12.13 4.62 17.70
C ALA A 120 -12.83 3.29 17.37
N ALA A 121 -12.07 2.28 16.97
CA ALA A 121 -12.49 0.88 16.89
C ALA A 121 -11.27 -0.04 16.96
N ASN A 122 -11.46 -1.25 17.50
CA ASN A 122 -10.42 -2.28 17.53
C ASN A 122 -11.03 -3.65 17.23
N MET A 123 -10.70 -4.21 16.07
CA MET A 123 -11.27 -5.47 15.60
C MET A 123 -10.51 -6.73 16.09
N ALA A 124 -9.63 -6.57 17.10
CA ALA A 124 -8.78 -7.65 17.60
C ALA A 124 -9.57 -8.83 18.20
N ASP A 125 -10.67 -8.55 18.92
CA ASP A 125 -11.48 -9.59 19.53
C ASP A 125 -12.16 -10.50 18.49
N GLY A 126 -12.48 -9.97 17.30
CA GLY A 126 -12.94 -10.73 16.14
C GLY A 126 -11.84 -11.35 15.29
N GLY A 127 -10.57 -11.30 15.72
CA GLY A 127 -9.43 -11.86 14.97
C GLY A 127 -9.05 -11.05 13.74
N PHE A 128 -9.49 -9.79 13.62
CA PHE A 128 -9.23 -8.92 12.46
C PHE A 128 -9.80 -9.50 11.15
N THR A 129 -11.01 -10.03 11.18
CA THR A 129 -11.65 -10.60 9.98
C THR A 129 -12.44 -9.56 9.16
N ARG A 130 -12.71 -8.38 9.73
CA ARG A 130 -13.51 -7.34 9.08
C ARG A 130 -13.10 -5.92 9.47
N VAL A 131 -13.61 -4.98 8.73
CA VAL A 131 -13.63 -3.56 9.11
C VAL A 131 -14.84 -3.27 10.03
N PRO A 132 -14.78 -2.24 10.91
CA PRO A 132 -15.94 -1.82 11.68
C PRO A 132 -16.99 -1.15 10.79
N SER A 133 -18.26 -1.23 11.18
CA SER A 133 -19.31 -0.37 10.61
C SER A 133 -19.17 1.07 11.14
N GLN A 134 -19.86 2.03 10.50
CA GLN A 134 -19.79 3.43 10.94
C GLN A 134 -20.32 3.61 12.37
N GLU A 135 -21.35 2.86 12.75
CA GLU A 135 -21.99 2.93 14.08
C GLU A 135 -21.10 2.37 15.20
N GLU A 136 -20.12 1.53 14.85
CA GLU A 136 -19.14 0.99 15.80
C GLU A 136 -18.02 1.98 16.12
N LEU A 137 -17.87 3.07 15.35
CA LEU A 137 -16.80 4.04 15.54
C LEU A 137 -17.10 4.98 16.71
N GLN A 138 -16.19 5.02 17.67
CA GLN A 138 -16.22 5.95 18.81
C GLN A 138 -15.21 7.07 18.54
N LEU A 139 -15.66 8.08 17.79
CA LEU A 139 -14.81 9.19 17.34
C LEU A 139 -14.80 10.34 18.32
N ASN A 140 -13.62 10.91 18.58
CA ASN A 140 -13.45 12.13 19.35
C ASN A 140 -13.40 13.34 18.39
N PRO A 141 -14.40 14.25 18.43
CA PRO A 141 -14.43 15.43 17.54
C PRO A 141 -13.29 16.43 17.80
N SER A 142 -12.55 16.25 18.89
CA SER A 142 -11.38 17.07 19.24
C SER A 142 -10.05 16.35 18.97
N ALA A 143 -10.07 15.16 18.36
CA ALA A 143 -8.87 14.45 18.02
C ALA A 143 -8.00 15.24 17.02
N ALA A 144 -6.69 15.14 17.13
CA ALA A 144 -5.76 15.75 16.19
C ALA A 144 -5.92 15.21 14.76
N TYR A 145 -6.25 13.92 14.67
CA TYR A 145 -6.57 13.18 13.43
C TYR A 145 -7.23 11.84 13.78
N VAL A 146 -7.86 11.22 12.77
CA VAL A 146 -8.29 9.82 12.80
C VAL A 146 -7.37 9.03 11.88
N HIS A 147 -6.77 7.95 12.35
CA HIS A 147 -5.89 7.09 11.57
C HIS A 147 -6.54 5.76 11.21
N MET A 148 -6.36 5.32 9.97
CA MET A 148 -6.77 3.99 9.49
C MET A 148 -5.69 3.35 8.61
N THR A 149 -5.69 2.03 8.51
CA THR A 149 -5.01 1.29 7.47
C THR A 149 -6.05 0.83 6.46
N SER A 150 -6.05 1.39 5.26
CA SER A 150 -7.11 1.17 4.27
C SER A 150 -7.19 -0.27 3.77
N ASN A 151 -6.04 -0.97 3.77
CA ASN A 151 -5.93 -2.39 3.46
C ASN A 151 -4.84 -3.04 4.32
N GLU A 152 -5.24 -3.92 5.21
CA GLU A 152 -4.32 -4.70 6.06
C GLU A 152 -3.73 -5.86 5.26
N THR A 153 -2.47 -5.71 4.87
CA THR A 153 -1.74 -6.65 4.01
C THR A 153 -1.61 -8.06 4.60
N ILE A 154 -1.57 -8.15 5.93
CA ILE A 154 -1.35 -9.40 6.67
C ILE A 154 -2.65 -10.17 6.79
N GLU A 155 -3.71 -9.51 7.14
CA GLU A 155 -5.04 -10.07 7.39
C GLU A 155 -5.86 -10.21 6.10
N GLY A 156 -5.57 -9.39 5.08
CA GLY A 156 -6.33 -9.36 3.83
C GLY A 156 -7.69 -8.67 4.00
N VAL A 157 -7.77 -7.70 4.90
CA VAL A 157 -8.97 -6.92 5.22
C VAL A 157 -8.85 -5.52 4.64
N GLU A 158 -9.87 -5.08 3.91
CA GLU A 158 -9.88 -3.80 3.17
C GLU A 158 -11.17 -3.02 3.43
N PHE A 159 -11.03 -1.72 3.67
CA PHE A 159 -12.16 -0.79 3.64
C PHE A 159 -12.68 -0.61 2.21
N LYS A 160 -13.97 -0.81 2.02
CA LYS A 160 -14.63 -0.59 0.72
C LYS A 160 -15.06 0.86 0.54
N THR A 161 -15.35 1.52 1.65
CA THR A 161 -15.74 2.94 1.73
C THR A 161 -14.96 3.60 2.87
N GLU A 162 -14.75 4.91 2.75
CA GLU A 162 -14.11 5.71 3.78
C GLU A 162 -15.05 5.92 4.98
N PRO A 163 -14.52 5.86 6.22
CA PRO A 163 -15.31 6.22 7.40
C PRO A 163 -15.62 7.72 7.41
N GLU A 164 -16.80 8.09 7.88
CA GLU A 164 -17.17 9.47 8.12
C GLU A 164 -16.61 9.92 9.47
N VAL A 165 -15.68 10.87 9.44
CA VAL A 165 -14.93 11.33 10.62
C VAL A 165 -15.19 12.80 10.99
N GLY A 166 -16.19 13.43 10.35
CA GLY A 166 -16.52 14.85 10.53
C GLY A 166 -15.39 15.77 10.08
N ASP A 167 -15.11 16.81 10.86
CA ASP A 167 -14.08 17.82 10.54
C ASP A 167 -12.66 17.39 10.95
N VAL A 168 -12.51 16.22 11.59
CA VAL A 168 -11.21 15.69 12.00
C VAL A 168 -10.47 15.16 10.79
N PRO A 169 -9.17 15.50 10.57
CA PRO A 169 -8.42 15.00 9.44
C PRO A 169 -8.30 13.47 9.43
N LEU A 170 -8.72 12.82 8.34
CA LEU A 170 -8.51 11.38 8.14
C LEU A 170 -7.09 11.14 7.61
N VAL A 171 -6.35 10.28 8.28
CA VAL A 171 -5.00 9.84 7.92
C VAL A 171 -5.03 8.36 7.54
N ALA A 172 -4.56 8.02 6.34
CA ALA A 172 -4.60 6.64 5.86
C ALA A 172 -3.24 6.09 5.44
N ASP A 173 -2.91 4.90 5.96
CA ASP A 173 -1.92 4.02 5.34
C ASP A 173 -2.56 3.30 4.15
N MET A 174 -2.17 3.68 2.95
CA MET A 174 -2.62 3.04 1.70
C MET A 174 -1.54 2.20 1.03
N SER A 175 -0.48 1.83 1.73
CA SER A 175 0.68 1.15 1.12
C SER A 175 0.31 -0.04 0.26
N SER A 176 -0.72 -0.81 0.60
CA SER A 176 -1.07 -2.03 -0.12
C SER A 176 -2.22 -1.92 -1.11
N ASN A 177 -2.92 -0.79 -1.17
CA ASN A 177 -4.02 -0.60 -2.13
C ASN A 177 -4.07 0.77 -2.82
N ILE A 178 -3.07 1.64 -2.59
CA ILE A 178 -2.96 2.89 -3.38
C ILE A 178 -2.86 2.56 -4.87
N LEU A 179 -3.49 3.36 -5.73
CA LEU A 179 -3.55 3.17 -7.18
C LEU A 179 -4.24 1.87 -7.63
N SER A 180 -4.95 1.16 -6.77
CA SER A 180 -5.69 -0.05 -7.14
C SER A 180 -7.10 0.22 -7.66
N LYS A 181 -7.66 1.36 -7.27
CA LYS A 181 -9.01 1.84 -7.62
C LYS A 181 -9.09 3.36 -7.45
N PRO A 182 -10.09 4.03 -8.02
CA PRO A 182 -10.40 5.43 -7.69
C PRO A 182 -10.73 5.58 -6.20
N ILE A 183 -10.31 6.70 -5.60
CA ILE A 183 -10.60 7.05 -4.20
C ILE A 183 -10.99 8.53 -4.11
N PRO A 184 -11.85 8.95 -3.17
CA PRO A 184 -12.19 10.35 -2.93
C PRO A 184 -11.08 11.02 -2.11
N VAL A 185 -10.01 11.50 -2.77
CA VAL A 185 -8.82 12.07 -2.10
C VAL A 185 -9.20 13.22 -1.17
N GLU A 186 -10.23 13.98 -1.50
CA GLU A 186 -10.72 15.12 -0.72
C GLU A 186 -11.23 14.76 0.68
N LYS A 187 -11.58 13.49 0.93
CA LYS A 187 -11.93 13.00 2.27
C LYS A 187 -10.73 12.83 3.21
N TYR A 188 -9.52 12.83 2.68
CA TYR A 188 -8.32 12.58 3.45
C TYR A 188 -7.55 13.86 3.78
N GLY A 189 -7.13 14.00 5.02
CA GLY A 189 -6.13 14.99 5.39
C GLY A 189 -4.72 14.56 4.98
N VAL A 190 -4.40 13.28 5.18
CA VAL A 190 -3.11 12.69 4.79
C VAL A 190 -3.31 11.27 4.27
N ILE A 191 -2.72 10.97 3.11
CA ILE A 191 -2.51 9.61 2.61
C ILE A 191 -1.01 9.37 2.57
N TYR A 192 -0.54 8.22 3.07
CA TYR A 192 0.82 7.81 2.85
C TYR A 192 0.91 6.35 2.36
N ALA A 193 1.94 6.06 1.58
CA ALA A 193 2.13 4.74 1.01
C ALA A 193 3.60 4.43 0.70
N GLY A 194 4.08 3.29 1.14
CA GLY A 194 5.36 2.75 0.68
C GLY A 194 5.25 2.23 -0.76
N ALA A 195 6.15 2.63 -1.64
CA ALA A 195 6.05 2.34 -3.07
C ALA A 195 6.18 0.84 -3.42
N GLN A 196 6.83 0.05 -2.59
CA GLN A 196 7.27 -1.32 -2.87
C GLN A 196 6.13 -2.35 -3.11
N LYS A 197 4.88 -1.94 -3.03
CA LYS A 197 3.72 -2.81 -3.28
C LYS A 197 3.10 -2.51 -4.65
N ASN A 198 2.50 -1.33 -4.83
CA ASN A 198 1.75 -0.97 -6.03
C ASN A 198 2.39 0.12 -6.91
N MET A 199 3.37 0.86 -6.41
CA MET A 199 3.88 2.05 -7.10
C MET A 199 5.29 1.89 -7.68
N GLY A 200 6.05 0.88 -7.27
CA GLY A 200 7.43 0.73 -7.74
C GLY A 200 8.34 -0.02 -6.76
N PRO A 201 9.65 0.27 -6.72
CA PRO A 201 10.59 -0.38 -5.82
C PRO A 201 10.50 0.15 -4.39
N SER A 202 11.14 -0.57 -3.45
CA SER A 202 11.34 -0.07 -2.09
C SER A 202 12.22 1.20 -2.06
N GLY A 203 12.08 1.98 -0.98
CA GLY A 203 12.90 3.17 -0.74
C GLY A 203 12.25 4.50 -1.14
N VAL A 204 11.04 4.49 -1.69
CA VAL A 204 10.20 5.68 -1.87
C VAL A 204 8.95 5.53 -1.03
N THR A 205 8.57 6.60 -0.35
CA THR A 205 7.30 6.75 0.37
C THR A 205 6.60 7.96 -0.19
N VAL A 206 5.40 7.77 -0.74
CA VAL A 206 4.57 8.88 -1.18
C VAL A 206 3.73 9.36 0.00
N VAL A 207 3.68 10.68 0.20
CA VAL A 207 2.75 11.33 1.12
C VAL A 207 1.95 12.36 0.35
N ILE A 208 0.63 12.25 0.39
CA ILE A 208 -0.32 13.20 -0.20
C ILE A 208 -1.02 13.86 0.97
N MET A 209 -0.88 15.17 1.11
CA MET A 209 -1.36 15.87 2.29
C MET A 209 -2.02 17.19 1.93
N ARG A 210 -3.15 17.47 2.55
CA ARG A 210 -3.87 18.73 2.41
C ARG A 210 -3.04 19.89 2.97
N GLU A 211 -2.91 20.98 2.20
CA GLU A 211 -2.01 22.10 2.53
C GLU A 211 -2.40 22.83 3.84
N ASP A 212 -3.68 22.83 4.21
CA ASP A 212 -4.14 23.44 5.46
C ASP A 212 -3.64 22.75 6.74
N LEU A 213 -3.07 21.54 6.59
CA LEU A 213 -2.44 20.82 7.70
C LEU A 213 -0.98 21.26 7.93
N LEU A 214 -0.31 21.87 6.95
CA LEU A 214 1.08 22.30 7.09
C LEU A 214 1.27 23.32 8.25
N PRO A 215 0.38 24.32 8.47
CA PRO A 215 0.47 25.20 9.64
C PRO A 215 0.23 24.51 10.99
N ARG A 216 -0.36 23.29 10.99
CA ARG A 216 -0.60 22.51 12.22
C ARG A 216 0.61 21.69 12.65
N VAL A 217 1.66 21.62 11.83
CA VAL A 217 2.90 20.91 12.15
C VAL A 217 3.52 21.55 13.41
N ARG A 218 3.86 20.71 14.38
CA ARG A 218 4.42 21.14 15.67
C ARG A 218 5.79 21.77 15.49
N GLN A 219 6.09 22.73 16.35
CA GLN A 219 7.44 23.32 16.41
C GLN A 219 8.44 22.31 16.99
N GLY A 220 9.69 22.38 16.54
CA GLY A 220 10.79 21.56 17.05
C GLY A 220 10.88 20.14 16.49
N VAL A 221 10.08 19.83 15.47
CA VAL A 221 10.27 18.59 14.72
C VAL A 221 11.64 18.60 14.03
N PRO A 222 12.43 17.51 14.11
CA PRO A 222 13.70 17.44 13.41
C PRO A 222 13.56 17.66 11.91
N THR A 223 14.46 18.41 11.29
CA THR A 223 14.36 18.92 9.92
C THR A 223 13.95 17.85 8.90
N MET A 224 14.52 16.65 8.95
CA MET A 224 14.21 15.57 7.98
C MET A 224 12.91 14.84 8.27
N LEU A 225 12.26 15.09 9.41
CA LEU A 225 11.00 14.50 9.82
C LEU A 225 9.84 15.52 9.77
N ASP A 226 10.13 16.77 9.42
CA ASP A 226 9.19 17.89 9.35
C ASP A 226 8.58 17.96 7.94
N TYR A 227 7.27 17.78 7.85
CA TYR A 227 6.55 17.89 6.58
C TYR A 227 6.67 19.27 5.93
N ASN A 228 6.77 20.36 6.70
CA ASN A 228 7.00 21.69 6.16
C ASN A 228 8.33 21.81 5.41
N THR A 229 9.39 21.18 5.93
CA THR A 229 10.69 21.12 5.26
C THR A 229 10.58 20.48 3.89
N HIS A 230 9.91 19.33 3.82
CA HIS A 230 9.74 18.61 2.56
C HIS A 230 8.79 19.31 1.59
N ALA A 231 7.68 19.89 2.05
CA ALA A 231 6.74 20.64 1.23
C ALA A 231 7.40 21.87 0.62
N LYS A 232 8.09 22.70 1.43
CA LYS A 232 8.80 23.89 0.98
C LYS A 232 9.87 23.60 -0.07
N ASN A 233 10.53 22.46 0.03
CA ASN A 233 11.62 22.06 -0.86
C ASN A 233 11.16 21.05 -1.95
N LYS A 234 9.87 20.79 -2.11
CA LYS A 234 9.31 19.86 -3.11
C LYS A 234 10.04 18.51 -3.08
N SER A 235 10.23 17.96 -1.88
CA SER A 235 10.95 16.71 -1.60
C SER A 235 12.45 16.71 -1.94
N LEU A 236 13.03 17.84 -2.29
CA LEU A 236 14.44 17.98 -2.72
C LEU A 236 15.31 18.71 -1.68
N TYR A 237 14.93 18.70 -0.41
CA TYR A 237 15.78 19.23 0.66
C TYR A 237 17.15 18.50 0.72
N ASN A 238 17.13 17.18 0.63
CA ASN A 238 18.28 16.31 0.43
C ASN A 238 18.13 15.51 -0.87
N THR A 239 19.12 14.71 -1.22
CA THR A 239 19.07 13.83 -2.38
C THR A 239 18.02 12.74 -2.17
N PRO A 240 16.98 12.67 -3.00
CA PRO A 240 15.95 11.64 -2.89
C PRO A 240 16.41 10.31 -3.51
N ASN A 241 15.56 9.27 -3.41
CA ASN A 241 15.74 8.05 -4.18
C ASN A 241 15.40 8.28 -5.66
N THR A 242 16.37 8.78 -6.43
CA THR A 242 16.17 9.19 -7.83
C THR A 242 15.69 8.05 -8.71
N TRP A 243 16.28 6.87 -8.57
CA TRP A 243 15.89 5.67 -9.31
C TRP A 243 14.46 5.22 -8.96
N GLY A 244 14.12 5.20 -7.67
CA GLY A 244 12.78 4.81 -7.23
C GLY A 244 11.69 5.75 -7.76
N ILE A 245 11.94 7.06 -7.78
CA ILE A 245 11.01 8.07 -8.32
C ILE A 245 10.88 7.93 -9.85
N TYR A 246 11.98 7.64 -10.54
CA TYR A 246 11.94 7.36 -11.98
C TYR A 246 11.06 6.13 -12.29
N ILE A 247 11.22 5.02 -11.56
CA ILE A 247 10.38 3.83 -11.75
C ILE A 247 8.92 4.14 -11.43
N LEU A 248 8.64 4.89 -10.35
CA LEU A 248 7.27 5.32 -10.01
C LEU A 248 6.64 6.12 -11.15
N ASN A 249 7.38 7.04 -11.78
CA ASN A 249 6.92 7.77 -12.96
C ASN A 249 6.55 6.83 -14.12
N LEU A 250 7.37 5.80 -14.38
CA LEU A 250 7.06 4.80 -15.40
C LEU A 250 5.82 3.96 -15.03
N VAL A 251 5.64 3.60 -13.75
CA VAL A 251 4.45 2.89 -13.29
C VAL A 251 3.19 3.74 -13.47
N CYS A 252 3.25 5.04 -13.18
CA CYS A 252 2.12 5.95 -13.43
C CYS A 252 1.74 5.99 -14.92
N LYS A 253 2.72 6.02 -15.83
CA LYS A 253 2.47 5.95 -17.27
C LYS A 253 1.80 4.63 -17.65
N TRP A 254 2.35 3.52 -17.19
CA TRP A 254 1.80 2.19 -17.43
C TRP A 254 0.34 2.07 -16.94
N LEU A 255 0.00 2.62 -15.77
CA LEU A 255 -1.37 2.62 -15.25
C LEU A 255 -2.34 3.41 -16.14
N LYS A 256 -1.88 4.56 -16.69
CA LYS A 256 -2.70 5.33 -17.65
C LYS A 256 -2.97 4.53 -18.93
N ASP A 257 -1.96 3.84 -19.45
CA ASP A 257 -2.09 2.99 -20.65
C ASP A 257 -3.04 1.79 -20.41
N LYS A 258 -3.19 1.36 -19.16
CA LYS A 258 -4.15 0.34 -18.72
C LYS A 258 -5.59 0.85 -18.54
N GLY A 259 -5.88 2.09 -18.92
CA GLY A 259 -7.21 2.71 -18.76
C GLY A 259 -7.40 3.39 -17.39
N GLY A 260 -6.32 3.74 -16.72
CA GLY A 260 -6.34 4.43 -15.43
C GLY A 260 -6.83 3.54 -14.29
N LEU A 261 -7.26 4.18 -13.21
CA LEU A 261 -7.66 3.43 -12.00
C LEU A 261 -8.97 2.66 -12.16
N ALA A 262 -9.89 3.10 -13.01
CA ALA A 262 -11.14 2.36 -13.26
C ALA A 262 -10.87 1.03 -14.00
N GLY A 263 -10.01 1.06 -15.03
CA GLY A 263 -9.56 -0.16 -15.72
C GLY A 263 -8.79 -1.09 -14.79
N MET A 264 -7.92 -0.55 -13.95
CA MET A 264 -7.14 -1.32 -12.98
C MET A 264 -8.02 -1.95 -11.90
N GLN A 265 -9.04 -1.23 -11.40
CA GLN A 265 -10.01 -1.78 -10.45
C GLN A 265 -10.70 -3.01 -11.00
N ALA A 266 -11.24 -2.94 -12.22
CA ALA A 266 -11.92 -4.07 -12.85
C ALA A 266 -10.98 -5.28 -13.02
N GLU A 267 -9.72 -5.05 -13.41
CA GLU A 267 -8.69 -6.10 -13.52
C GLU A 267 -8.38 -6.72 -12.15
N ASN A 268 -8.21 -5.90 -11.11
CA ASN A 268 -7.92 -6.36 -9.75
C ASN A 268 -9.08 -7.16 -9.13
N GLU A 269 -10.31 -6.69 -9.29
CA GLU A 269 -11.51 -7.38 -8.81
C GLU A 269 -11.67 -8.75 -9.50
N ALA A 270 -11.46 -8.81 -10.82
CA ALA A 270 -11.51 -10.07 -11.57
C ALA A 270 -10.42 -11.07 -11.11
N LYS A 271 -9.20 -10.60 -10.81
CA LYS A 271 -8.12 -11.45 -10.27
C LYS A 271 -8.47 -11.98 -8.88
N ALA A 272 -8.93 -11.11 -8.00
CA ALA A 272 -9.29 -11.49 -6.62
C ALA A 272 -10.45 -12.48 -6.61
N GLN A 273 -11.48 -12.23 -7.43
CA GLN A 273 -12.66 -13.09 -7.52
C GLN A 273 -12.30 -14.53 -7.90
N LEU A 274 -11.36 -14.74 -8.85
CA LEU A 274 -10.90 -16.09 -9.23
C LEU A 274 -10.42 -16.90 -8.02
N ILE A 275 -9.65 -16.27 -7.12
CA ILE A 275 -9.09 -16.97 -5.95
C ILE A 275 -10.16 -17.13 -4.88
N TYR A 276 -11.01 -16.11 -4.64
CA TYR A 276 -12.09 -16.22 -3.66
C TYR A 276 -13.13 -17.27 -4.07
N ASP A 277 -13.48 -17.38 -5.36
CA ASP A 277 -14.37 -18.43 -5.87
C ASP A 277 -13.79 -19.83 -5.59
N ALA A 278 -12.47 -20.01 -5.73
CA ALA A 278 -11.82 -21.28 -5.43
C ALA A 278 -11.80 -21.59 -3.92
N ILE A 279 -11.66 -20.58 -3.07
CA ILE A 279 -11.72 -20.71 -1.61
C ILE A 279 -13.14 -21.09 -1.17
N ASP A 280 -14.15 -20.42 -1.71
CA ASP A 280 -15.55 -20.59 -1.29
C ASP A 280 -16.24 -21.83 -1.91
N ALA A 281 -15.60 -22.48 -2.89
CA ALA A 281 -16.17 -23.65 -3.56
C ALA A 281 -16.16 -24.92 -2.71
N THR A 282 -15.32 -24.99 -1.67
CA THR A 282 -15.11 -26.19 -0.84
C THR A 282 -14.89 -25.84 0.61
N ASP A 283 -15.00 -26.83 1.51
CA ASP A 283 -14.65 -26.67 2.93
C ASP A 283 -13.16 -26.87 3.22
N PHE A 284 -12.35 -27.22 2.21
CA PHE A 284 -10.91 -27.47 2.37
C PHE A 284 -10.13 -26.17 2.56
N TYR A 285 -10.56 -25.10 1.92
CA TYR A 285 -10.00 -23.76 2.10
C TYR A 285 -10.94 -22.88 2.90
N ARG A 286 -10.38 -22.05 3.77
CA ARG A 286 -11.15 -21.09 4.56
C ARG A 286 -10.53 -19.70 4.45
N GLY A 287 -11.23 -18.74 3.85
CA GLY A 287 -10.86 -17.34 3.82
C GLY A 287 -10.73 -16.77 5.24
N HIS A 288 -9.77 -15.85 5.45
CA HIS A 288 -9.64 -15.17 6.73
C HIS A 288 -10.62 -14.00 6.87
N ALA A 289 -10.67 -13.16 5.85
CA ALA A 289 -11.53 -11.97 5.86
C ALA A 289 -12.99 -12.33 5.57
N ASP A 290 -13.91 -11.68 6.29
CA ASP A 290 -15.34 -11.74 6.01
C ASP A 290 -15.62 -11.20 4.59
N PRO A 291 -16.62 -11.73 3.86
CA PRO A 291 -16.86 -11.40 2.45
C PRO A 291 -16.87 -9.90 2.12
N ASP A 292 -17.54 -9.09 2.96
CA ASP A 292 -17.67 -7.63 2.76
C ASP A 292 -16.36 -6.86 3.02
N SER A 293 -15.39 -7.51 3.66
CA SER A 293 -14.10 -6.92 4.01
C SER A 293 -12.91 -7.51 3.25
N ARG A 294 -13.14 -8.40 2.29
CA ARG A 294 -12.09 -9.07 1.50
C ARG A 294 -11.27 -8.09 0.68
N SER A 295 -9.95 -8.19 0.77
CA SER A 295 -9.02 -7.38 -0.01
C SER A 295 -8.95 -7.84 -1.47
N ALA A 296 -8.94 -6.88 -2.40
CA ALA A 296 -8.62 -7.15 -3.80
C ALA A 296 -7.12 -7.28 -4.08
N MET A 297 -6.26 -6.94 -3.08
CA MET A 297 -4.80 -6.93 -3.20
C MET A 297 -4.12 -8.09 -2.50
N ASN A 298 -4.67 -8.55 -1.37
CA ASN A 298 -4.06 -9.57 -0.51
C ASN A 298 -5.11 -10.59 -0.10
N VAL A 299 -5.18 -11.70 -0.82
CA VAL A 299 -6.10 -12.80 -0.51
C VAL A 299 -5.45 -13.72 0.52
N THR A 300 -6.08 -13.86 1.68
CA THR A 300 -5.57 -14.67 2.80
C THR A 300 -6.52 -15.82 3.11
N PHE A 301 -5.96 -17.02 3.32
CA PHE A 301 -6.75 -18.20 3.62
C PHE A 301 -5.97 -19.23 4.43
N ARG A 302 -6.71 -20.19 5.02
CA ARG A 302 -6.19 -21.29 5.80
C ARG A 302 -6.51 -22.62 5.12
N LEU A 303 -5.69 -23.61 5.43
CA LEU A 303 -5.96 -25.03 5.15
C LEU A 303 -6.34 -25.76 6.46
N PRO A 304 -6.82 -27.02 6.39
CA PRO A 304 -7.26 -27.76 7.59
C PRO A 304 -6.20 -27.92 8.68
N SER A 305 -4.90 -27.85 8.34
CA SER A 305 -3.81 -27.93 9.32
C SER A 305 -2.60 -27.10 8.90
N GLU A 306 -1.79 -26.68 9.88
CA GLU A 306 -0.53 -25.99 9.62
C GLU A 306 0.47 -26.82 8.80
N ASP A 307 0.43 -28.13 8.91
CA ASP A 307 1.32 -29.00 8.11
C ASP A 307 0.90 -29.03 6.65
N LEU A 308 -0.40 -28.99 6.36
CA LEU A 308 -0.91 -28.79 5.00
C LEU A 308 -0.57 -27.40 4.46
N GLU A 309 -0.62 -26.34 5.28
CA GLU A 309 -0.18 -25.01 4.87
C GLU A 309 1.31 -24.96 4.48
N LYS A 310 2.18 -25.59 5.28
CA LYS A 310 3.61 -25.72 4.96
C LYS A 310 3.85 -26.52 3.68
N LYS A 311 3.14 -27.63 3.52
CA LYS A 311 3.20 -28.48 2.33
C LYS A 311 2.73 -27.72 1.10
N PHE A 312 1.58 -27.04 1.18
CA PHE A 312 1.04 -26.20 0.12
C PHE A 312 2.06 -25.16 -0.34
N ALA A 313 2.61 -24.36 0.58
CA ALA A 313 3.59 -23.32 0.26
C ALA A 313 4.85 -23.89 -0.40
N SER A 314 5.35 -25.05 0.07
CA SER A 314 6.53 -25.72 -0.50
C SER A 314 6.27 -26.25 -1.91
N GLU A 315 5.15 -26.96 -2.12
CA GLU A 315 4.80 -27.52 -3.43
C GLU A 315 4.46 -26.41 -4.44
N ALA A 316 3.79 -25.34 -3.99
CA ALA A 316 3.51 -24.15 -4.82
C ALA A 316 4.82 -23.49 -5.32
N THR A 317 5.81 -23.30 -4.43
CA THR A 317 7.13 -22.77 -4.81
C THR A 317 7.81 -23.69 -5.85
N ALA A 318 7.74 -25.01 -5.68
CA ALA A 318 8.25 -25.98 -6.67
C ALA A 318 7.51 -25.87 -8.02
N ALA A 319 6.23 -25.51 -8.00
CA ALA A 319 5.40 -25.25 -9.18
C ALA A 319 5.57 -23.83 -9.75
N LYS A 320 6.57 -23.07 -9.32
CA LYS A 320 6.85 -21.67 -9.73
C LYS A 320 5.78 -20.64 -9.29
N LEU A 321 5.04 -20.96 -8.22
CA LEU A 321 4.10 -20.07 -7.54
C LEU A 321 4.75 -19.68 -6.20
N ASP A 322 5.61 -18.66 -6.22
CA ASP A 322 6.43 -18.29 -5.05
C ASP A 322 5.81 -17.20 -4.20
N GLY A 323 6.19 -17.13 -2.91
CA GLY A 323 5.79 -16.04 -2.00
C GLY A 323 4.42 -16.23 -1.33
N LEU A 324 3.80 -17.41 -1.41
CA LEU A 324 2.46 -17.70 -0.88
C LEU A 324 2.39 -17.92 0.63
N LYS A 325 3.52 -18.18 1.31
CA LYS A 325 3.53 -18.39 2.76
C LYS A 325 3.00 -17.15 3.48
N GLY A 326 2.01 -17.35 4.37
CA GLY A 326 1.44 -16.27 5.19
C GLY A 326 2.45 -15.65 6.14
N HIS A 327 2.08 -14.50 6.71
CA HIS A 327 2.96 -13.79 7.63
C HIS A 327 3.21 -14.61 8.90
N ARG A 328 4.45 -14.56 9.41
CA ARG A 328 4.88 -15.35 10.59
C ARG A 328 4.01 -15.18 11.85
N SER A 329 3.30 -14.04 11.99
CA SER A 329 2.43 -13.76 13.13
C SER A 329 1.03 -14.36 13.01
N VAL A 330 0.58 -14.72 11.80
CA VAL A 330 -0.79 -15.19 11.53
C VAL A 330 -0.77 -16.63 10.97
N GLY A 331 0.27 -16.99 10.20
CA GLY A 331 0.30 -18.28 9.47
C GLY A 331 -0.55 -18.26 8.21
N GLY A 332 -0.96 -19.41 7.76
CA GLY A 332 -1.80 -19.58 6.58
C GLY A 332 -1.08 -19.31 5.26
N ILE A 333 -1.89 -19.04 4.26
CA ILE A 333 -1.47 -18.68 2.90
C ILE A 333 -1.89 -17.26 2.61
N ARG A 334 -1.04 -16.51 1.87
CA ARG A 334 -1.36 -15.17 1.41
C ARG A 334 -0.91 -15.00 -0.03
N ALA A 335 -1.86 -14.82 -0.92
CA ALA A 335 -1.61 -14.43 -2.30
C ALA A 335 -1.70 -12.90 -2.44
N SER A 336 -0.56 -12.23 -2.64
CA SER A 336 -0.53 -10.80 -2.90
C SER A 336 -0.55 -10.57 -4.41
N ILE A 337 -1.65 -10.05 -4.93
CA ILE A 337 -1.99 -9.95 -6.35
C ILE A 337 -2.14 -8.49 -6.80
N TYR A 338 -1.22 -7.66 -6.39
CA TYR A 338 -1.20 -6.23 -6.71
C TYR A 338 -1.42 -5.91 -8.20
N ASN A 339 -1.50 -4.64 -8.54
CA ASN A 339 -1.81 -4.17 -9.90
C ASN A 339 -1.02 -4.88 -11.00
N ALA A 340 0.30 -5.03 -10.82
CA ALA A 340 1.18 -5.61 -11.83
C ALA A 340 1.17 -7.15 -11.87
N PHE A 341 0.46 -7.81 -10.95
CA PHE A 341 0.40 -9.27 -10.93
C PHE A 341 -0.51 -9.76 -12.07
N PRO A 342 -0.03 -10.69 -12.94
CA PRO A 342 -0.80 -11.13 -14.11
C PRO A 342 -1.96 -12.05 -13.71
N LYS A 343 -3.07 -11.95 -14.44
CA LYS A 343 -4.27 -12.78 -14.23
C LYS A 343 -3.98 -14.27 -14.39
N GLU A 344 -3.11 -14.61 -15.33
CA GLU A 344 -2.65 -15.98 -15.59
C GLU A 344 -1.99 -16.61 -14.35
N GLY A 345 -1.35 -15.79 -13.50
CA GLY A 345 -0.80 -16.26 -12.23
C GLY A 345 -1.89 -16.61 -11.21
N CYS A 346 -3.01 -15.87 -11.21
CA CYS A 346 -4.17 -16.22 -10.38
C CYS A 346 -4.85 -17.50 -10.88
N GLU A 347 -4.99 -17.68 -12.19
CA GLU A 347 -5.51 -18.90 -12.82
C GLU A 347 -4.64 -20.11 -12.51
N ALA A 348 -3.31 -19.95 -12.58
CA ALA A 348 -2.36 -21.00 -12.22
C ALA A 348 -2.44 -21.38 -10.73
N LEU A 349 -2.62 -20.40 -9.84
CA LEU A 349 -2.84 -20.67 -8.41
C LEU A 349 -4.13 -21.44 -8.18
N VAL A 350 -5.24 -21.04 -8.80
CA VAL A 350 -6.54 -21.73 -8.69
C VAL A 350 -6.44 -23.19 -9.18
N GLN A 351 -5.76 -23.43 -10.29
CA GLN A 351 -5.51 -24.76 -10.78
C GLN A 351 -4.71 -25.59 -9.77
N PHE A 352 -3.63 -25.02 -9.23
CA PHE A 352 -2.81 -25.65 -8.20
C PHE A 352 -3.63 -25.98 -6.94
N MET A 353 -4.49 -25.05 -6.48
CA MET A 353 -5.38 -25.26 -5.34
C MET A 353 -6.27 -26.50 -5.55
N ARG A 354 -6.92 -26.61 -6.70
CA ARG A 354 -7.79 -27.77 -7.03
C ARG A 354 -7.01 -29.09 -7.03
N GLU A 355 -5.83 -29.12 -7.63
CA GLU A 355 -4.97 -30.31 -7.68
C GLU A 355 -4.44 -30.70 -6.30
N PHE A 356 -4.11 -29.69 -5.47
CA PHE A 356 -3.63 -29.92 -4.11
C PHE A 356 -4.74 -30.51 -3.22
N GLU A 357 -5.94 -29.97 -3.30
CA GLU A 357 -7.11 -30.48 -2.58
C GLU A 357 -7.42 -31.92 -2.99
N GLN A 358 -7.46 -32.26 -4.29
CA GLN A 358 -7.69 -33.62 -4.76
C GLN A 358 -6.69 -34.66 -4.20
N LYS A 359 -5.46 -34.23 -3.88
CA LYS A 359 -4.41 -35.10 -3.34
C LYS A 359 -4.40 -35.18 -1.82
N ASN A 360 -4.97 -34.22 -1.12
CA ASN A 360 -4.79 -34.05 0.33
C ASN A 360 -6.09 -33.80 1.11
N GLY A 361 -7.23 -33.67 0.44
CA GLY A 361 -8.58 -33.48 0.98
C GLY A 361 -9.33 -34.79 1.27
#